data_e3d877e4297f5de524f48df2d91dd7b0
#
_entry.id   e3d877e4297f5de524f48df2d91dd7b0
#
_cell.length_a   1.000
_cell.length_b   1.000
_cell.length_c   1.000
_cell.angle_alpha   90.00
_cell.angle_beta   90.00
_cell.angle_gamma   90.00
#
_symmetry.space_group_name_H-M   'P 1'
#
loop_
_entity.id
_entity.type
_entity.pdbx_description
1 polymer ?
#
loop_
_entity_poly.entity_id
_entity_poly.type
_entity_poly.pdbx_seq_one_letter_code
_entity_poly.pdbx_strand_id
1 'polypeptide(L)'
;MSSNQHQGKLVIFSAPSGAGKTTIVHHLLSKDFKLEFSISACTRAQRPGEVHGKDYYYISLEEFKKSISLDEFVEWEEVYKNNFYGTLKTEVERIWKSGHHVIFDVDVDGGLNLKKAFGERALAVFVMPPSLESLRERLEQRETETPESITRRMGKAPIELQKSVLFDKVILNDDLESAFAKAEEIVGAFLGKK
;
A
#
# COMPACT_ATOMS: atom_id res chain seq x y z
N MET A 1 -23.05 -0.51 -27.62
CA MET A 1 -22.41 -1.80 -27.23
C MET A 1 -21.63 -1.52 -25.96
N SER A 2 -22.19 -1.90 -24.80
CA SER A 2 -21.49 -1.76 -23.51
C SER A 2 -20.32 -2.72 -23.53
N SER A 3 -19.10 -2.20 -23.69
CA SER A 3 -17.90 -2.95 -23.41
C SER A 3 -17.97 -3.34 -21.93
N ASN A 4 -18.12 -4.62 -21.65
CA ASN A 4 -17.94 -5.21 -20.32
C ASN A 4 -16.45 -4.98 -19.96
N GLN A 5 -16.11 -3.77 -19.52
CA GLN A 5 -14.76 -3.49 -19.01
C GLN A 5 -14.58 -4.38 -17.78
N HIS A 6 -13.63 -5.29 -17.87
CA HIS A 6 -13.22 -6.11 -16.76
C HIS A 6 -12.81 -5.18 -15.61
N GLN A 7 -13.71 -4.98 -14.66
CA GLN A 7 -13.42 -4.24 -13.45
C GLN A 7 -12.78 -5.21 -12.46
N GLY A 8 -11.46 -5.22 -12.41
CA GLY A 8 -10.67 -6.02 -11.49
C GLY A 8 -11.01 -5.74 -10.03
N LYS A 9 -10.57 -6.61 -9.13
CA LYS A 9 -10.60 -6.41 -7.68
C LYS A 9 -9.35 -5.66 -7.22
N LEU A 10 -9.38 -5.16 -5.99
CA LEU A 10 -8.28 -4.43 -5.37
C LEU A 10 -7.85 -5.13 -4.10
N VAL A 11 -6.56 -5.33 -3.91
CA VAL A 11 -5.96 -5.89 -2.70
C VAL A 11 -5.08 -4.81 -2.09
N ILE A 12 -5.40 -4.38 -0.88
CA ILE A 12 -4.78 -3.26 -0.21
C ILE A 12 -4.03 -3.78 1.01
N PHE A 13 -2.72 -3.59 1.03
CA PHE A 13 -1.90 -3.88 2.19
C PHE A 13 -1.50 -2.58 2.87
N SER A 14 -1.71 -2.50 4.18
CA SER A 14 -1.31 -1.36 5.01
C SER A 14 -0.67 -1.84 6.30
N ALA A 15 0.25 -1.04 6.81
CA ALA A 15 0.97 -1.32 8.03
C ALA A 15 1.75 -0.10 8.52
N PRO A 16 2.16 -0.06 9.80
CA PRO A 16 3.22 0.82 10.24
C PRO A 16 4.52 0.57 9.46
N SER A 17 5.31 1.63 9.29
CA SER A 17 6.61 1.51 8.60
C SER A 17 7.51 0.51 9.32
N GLY A 18 8.08 -0.45 8.58
CA GLY A 18 8.93 -1.50 9.15
C GLY A 18 8.20 -2.82 9.47
N ALA A 19 6.88 -2.90 9.35
CA ALA A 19 6.12 -4.11 9.64
C ALA A 19 6.29 -5.25 8.60
N GLY A 20 7.01 -5.03 7.48
CA GLY A 20 7.27 -6.06 6.46
C GLY A 20 6.24 -6.14 5.34
N LYS A 21 5.35 -5.14 5.21
CA LYS A 21 4.29 -5.05 4.22
C LYS A 21 4.80 -5.25 2.78
N THR A 22 5.80 -4.50 2.35
CA THR A 22 6.37 -4.55 1.00
C THR A 22 6.90 -5.95 0.64
N THR A 23 7.48 -6.66 1.60
CA THR A 23 7.97 -8.04 1.41
C THR A 23 6.81 -8.99 1.08
N ILE A 24 5.69 -8.87 1.80
CA ILE A 24 4.48 -9.67 1.56
C ILE A 24 3.85 -9.31 0.20
N VAL A 25 3.79 -8.03 -0.15
CA VAL A 25 3.27 -7.57 -1.45
C VAL A 25 4.10 -8.13 -2.61
N HIS A 26 5.44 -8.06 -2.53
CA HIS A 26 6.33 -8.62 -3.55
C HIS A 26 6.18 -10.14 -3.67
N HIS A 27 6.00 -10.85 -2.55
CA HIS A 27 5.74 -12.27 -2.56
C HIS A 27 4.44 -12.59 -3.33
N LEU A 28 3.34 -11.88 -3.07
CA LEU A 28 2.08 -12.07 -3.78
C LEU A 28 2.17 -11.74 -5.28
N LEU A 29 2.96 -10.73 -5.65
CA LEU A 29 3.21 -10.38 -7.05
C LEU A 29 3.98 -11.48 -7.80
N SER A 30 4.76 -12.31 -7.11
CA SER A 30 5.46 -13.46 -7.69
C SER A 30 4.56 -14.68 -7.95
N LYS A 31 3.31 -14.64 -7.43
CA LYS A 31 2.33 -15.73 -7.56
C LYS A 31 1.34 -15.47 -8.70
N ASP A 32 0.72 -16.53 -9.21
CA ASP A 32 -0.26 -16.44 -10.29
C ASP A 32 -1.64 -15.98 -9.78
N PHE A 33 -1.72 -14.77 -9.19
CA PHE A 33 -2.97 -14.13 -8.80
C PHE A 33 -3.49 -13.11 -9.80
N LYS A 34 -2.80 -12.89 -10.92
CA LYS A 34 -3.05 -11.79 -11.85
C LYS A 34 -3.10 -10.43 -11.15
N LEU A 35 -2.21 -10.26 -10.17
CA LEU A 35 -2.02 -8.99 -9.47
C LEU A 35 -1.01 -8.14 -10.22
N GLU A 36 -1.26 -6.84 -10.29
CA GLU A 36 -0.32 -5.85 -10.77
C GLU A 36 -0.21 -4.71 -9.78
N PHE A 37 1.03 -4.27 -9.52
CA PHE A 37 1.32 -3.24 -8.54
C PHE A 37 0.84 -1.87 -9.01
N SER A 38 0.13 -1.15 -8.15
CA SER A 38 -0.26 0.24 -8.39
C SER A 38 0.87 1.17 -7.98
N ILE A 39 1.38 1.92 -8.94
CA ILE A 39 2.45 2.90 -8.70
C ILE A 39 1.80 4.19 -8.21
N SER A 40 2.07 4.55 -6.94
CA SER A 40 1.57 5.78 -6.34
C SER A 40 2.36 7.00 -6.81
N ALA A 41 1.70 8.16 -6.90
CA ALA A 41 2.39 9.44 -7.01
C ALA A 41 2.85 9.92 -5.62
N CYS A 42 4.00 10.60 -5.55
CA CYS A 42 4.46 11.23 -4.32
C CYS A 42 5.23 12.51 -4.59
N THR A 43 5.27 13.39 -3.56
CA THR A 43 5.97 14.69 -3.64
C THR A 43 7.33 14.69 -2.93
N ARG A 44 7.71 13.58 -2.26
CA ARG A 44 9.03 13.48 -1.67
C ARG A 44 10.11 13.32 -2.73
N ALA A 45 11.33 13.71 -2.38
CA ALA A 45 12.46 13.42 -3.23
C ALA A 45 12.68 11.91 -3.42
N GLN A 46 13.11 11.55 -4.63
CA GLN A 46 13.52 10.20 -4.99
C GLN A 46 14.75 9.80 -4.16
N ARG A 47 14.75 8.59 -3.61
CA ARG A 47 15.89 8.04 -2.86
C ARG A 47 16.89 7.37 -3.81
N PRO A 48 18.15 7.19 -3.39
CA PRO A 48 19.10 6.37 -4.14
C PRO A 48 18.53 4.96 -4.41
N GLY A 49 18.64 4.52 -5.66
CA GLY A 49 18.14 3.21 -6.11
C GLY A 49 16.67 3.16 -6.50
N GLU A 50 15.86 4.14 -6.15
CA GLU A 50 14.47 4.22 -6.63
C GLU A 50 14.39 4.73 -8.08
N VAL A 51 13.36 4.30 -8.82
CA VAL A 51 13.17 4.64 -10.23
C VAL A 51 11.77 5.27 -10.43
N HIS A 52 11.74 6.47 -11.06
CA HIS A 52 10.49 7.12 -11.43
C HIS A 52 9.69 6.25 -12.38
N GLY A 53 8.37 6.12 -12.13
CA GLY A 53 7.47 5.29 -12.91
C GLY A 53 7.58 3.78 -12.65
N LYS A 54 8.40 3.39 -11.66
CA LYS A 54 8.52 2.01 -11.18
C LYS A 54 8.20 1.91 -9.68
N ASP A 55 8.90 2.70 -8.87
CA ASP A 55 8.69 2.72 -7.42
C ASP A 55 7.61 3.75 -7.06
N TYR A 56 7.71 4.94 -7.62
CA TYR A 56 6.73 6.03 -7.50
C TYR A 56 6.73 6.90 -8.77
N TYR A 57 5.64 7.62 -8.99
CA TYR A 57 5.63 8.82 -9.83
C TYR A 57 6.04 10.00 -8.95
N TYR A 58 7.33 10.39 -9.01
CA TYR A 58 7.85 11.54 -8.27
C TYR A 58 7.46 12.81 -9.01
N ILE A 59 6.57 13.60 -8.42
CA ILE A 59 6.05 14.84 -9.00
C ILE A 59 6.23 15.99 -8.01
N SER A 60 6.22 17.22 -8.49
CA SER A 60 6.32 18.40 -7.63
C SER A 60 5.06 18.57 -6.76
N LEU A 61 5.19 19.32 -5.67
CA LEU A 61 4.06 19.66 -4.81
C LEU A 61 2.98 20.43 -5.58
N GLU A 62 3.39 21.28 -6.52
CA GLU A 62 2.49 22.08 -7.37
C GLU A 62 1.70 21.16 -8.32
N GLU A 63 2.36 20.25 -9.02
CA GLU A 63 1.73 19.25 -9.88
C GLU A 63 0.75 18.38 -9.08
N PHE A 64 1.16 17.90 -7.90
CA PHE A 64 0.29 17.08 -7.05
C PHE A 64 -0.98 17.84 -6.66
N LYS A 65 -0.86 19.09 -6.20
CA LYS A 65 -2.01 19.94 -5.86
C LYS A 65 -2.91 20.23 -7.06
N LYS A 66 -2.32 20.40 -8.23
CA LYS A 66 -3.08 20.53 -9.49
C LYS A 66 -3.89 19.28 -9.77
N SER A 67 -3.29 18.09 -9.67
CA SER A 67 -3.99 16.82 -9.86
C SER A 67 -5.11 16.60 -8.83
N ILE A 68 -4.95 17.07 -7.57
CA ILE A 68 -6.05 17.11 -6.60
C ILE A 68 -7.20 17.97 -7.12
N SER A 69 -6.92 19.18 -7.61
CA SER A 69 -7.94 20.12 -8.09
C SER A 69 -8.67 19.61 -9.34
N LEU A 70 -8.04 18.73 -10.12
CA LEU A 70 -8.61 18.09 -11.29
C LEU A 70 -9.29 16.73 -10.98
N ASP A 71 -9.36 16.35 -9.71
CA ASP A 71 -9.96 15.08 -9.25
C ASP A 71 -9.33 13.84 -9.93
N GLU A 72 -8.01 13.85 -10.14
CA GLU A 72 -7.27 12.76 -10.80
C GLU A 72 -6.90 11.62 -9.87
N PHE A 73 -6.98 11.81 -8.54
CA PHE A 73 -6.69 10.78 -7.56
C PHE A 73 -7.94 9.99 -7.16
N VAL A 74 -7.75 8.70 -6.89
CA VAL A 74 -8.72 7.86 -6.17
C VAL A 74 -8.71 8.20 -4.69
N GLU A 75 -7.53 8.36 -4.14
CA GLU A 75 -7.24 8.80 -2.77
C GLU A 75 -5.89 9.51 -2.74
N TRP A 76 -5.69 10.36 -1.74
CA TRP A 76 -4.40 10.98 -1.45
C TRP A 76 -4.32 11.38 0.02
N GLU A 77 -3.09 11.41 0.57
CA GLU A 77 -2.82 11.77 1.95
C GLU A 77 -1.57 12.65 2.07
N GLU A 78 -1.60 13.62 2.98
CA GLU A 78 -0.42 14.32 3.46
C GLU A 78 0.17 13.54 4.65
N VAL A 79 1.00 12.53 4.37
CA VAL A 79 1.58 11.65 5.39
C VAL A 79 2.54 12.39 6.32
N TYR A 80 3.28 13.37 5.79
CA TYR A 80 4.10 14.33 6.53
C TYR A 80 3.99 15.69 5.85
N LYS A 81 4.27 16.77 6.59
CA LYS A 81 4.19 18.14 6.07
C LYS A 81 4.85 18.28 4.70
N ASN A 82 4.09 18.64 3.69
CA ASN A 82 4.44 18.76 2.28
C ASN A 82 4.88 17.44 1.60
N ASN A 83 4.72 16.29 2.25
CA ASN A 83 4.94 14.98 1.64
C ASN A 83 3.60 14.29 1.40
N PHE A 84 3.11 14.42 0.20
CA PHE A 84 1.86 13.84 -0.29
C PHE A 84 2.13 12.50 -0.99
N TYR A 85 1.17 11.60 -0.85
CA TYR A 85 1.10 10.34 -1.58
C TYR A 85 -0.32 10.16 -2.09
N GLY A 86 -0.49 9.53 -3.24
CA GLY A 86 -1.83 9.29 -3.77
C GLY A 86 -1.85 8.30 -4.92
N THR A 87 -3.00 7.69 -5.11
CA THR A 87 -3.27 6.72 -6.16
C THR A 87 -3.99 7.41 -7.31
N LEU A 88 -3.36 7.47 -8.48
CA LEU A 88 -3.97 8.03 -9.69
C LEU A 88 -5.08 7.11 -10.23
N LYS A 89 -6.21 7.68 -10.64
CA LYS A 89 -7.31 6.97 -11.30
C LYS A 89 -6.84 6.25 -12.58
N THR A 90 -5.99 6.90 -13.34
CA THR A 90 -5.41 6.36 -14.57
C THR A 90 -4.58 5.10 -14.35
N GLU A 91 -3.90 4.98 -13.21
CA GLU A 91 -3.09 3.81 -12.87
C GLU A 91 -3.98 2.59 -12.59
N VAL A 92 -5.05 2.76 -11.82
CA VAL A 92 -6.03 1.70 -11.57
C VAL A 92 -6.70 1.26 -12.87
N GLU A 93 -7.09 2.21 -13.73
CA GLU A 93 -7.68 1.90 -15.02
C GLU A 93 -6.72 1.16 -15.96
N ARG A 94 -5.46 1.55 -15.97
CA ARG A 94 -4.40 0.88 -16.75
C ARG A 94 -4.32 -0.59 -16.40
N ILE A 95 -4.26 -0.91 -15.11
CA ILE A 95 -4.17 -2.28 -14.58
C ILE A 95 -5.44 -3.07 -14.94
N TRP A 96 -6.61 -2.48 -14.79
CA TRP A 96 -7.86 -3.16 -15.16
C TRP A 96 -7.98 -3.41 -16.66
N LYS A 97 -7.53 -2.48 -17.50
CA LYS A 97 -7.50 -2.65 -18.96
C LYS A 97 -6.59 -3.78 -19.40
N SER A 98 -5.53 -4.09 -18.64
CA SER A 98 -4.66 -5.24 -18.89
C SER A 98 -5.25 -6.58 -18.38
N GLY A 99 -6.45 -6.57 -17.76
CA GLY A 99 -7.12 -7.76 -17.25
C GLY A 99 -6.62 -8.24 -15.89
N HIS A 100 -5.87 -7.39 -15.16
CA HIS A 100 -5.31 -7.69 -13.86
C HIS A 100 -6.14 -7.11 -12.71
N HIS A 101 -5.89 -7.63 -11.50
CA HIS A 101 -6.31 -7.06 -10.23
C HIS A 101 -5.23 -6.12 -9.71
N VAL A 102 -5.63 -5.10 -8.96
CA VAL A 102 -4.68 -4.11 -8.42
C VAL A 102 -4.21 -4.54 -7.04
N ILE A 103 -2.91 -4.47 -6.77
CA ILE A 103 -2.37 -4.59 -5.41
C ILE A 103 -1.69 -3.28 -5.00
N PHE A 104 -1.94 -2.86 -3.76
CA PHE A 104 -1.44 -1.63 -3.17
C PHE A 104 -0.53 -1.89 -1.98
N ASP A 105 0.54 -1.13 -1.89
CA ASP A 105 1.41 -0.97 -0.72
C ASP A 105 1.30 0.49 -0.24
N VAL A 106 0.32 0.79 0.62
CA VAL A 106 0.00 2.14 1.06
C VAL A 106 0.06 2.29 2.58
N ASP A 107 0.11 3.52 3.08
CA ASP A 107 -0.02 3.80 4.51
C ASP A 107 -1.43 3.44 5.02
N VAL A 108 -1.63 3.56 6.35
CA VAL A 108 -2.87 3.09 6.99
C VAL A 108 -4.07 3.93 6.57
N ASP A 109 -3.94 5.24 6.48
CA ASP A 109 -5.05 6.12 6.14
C ASP A 109 -5.40 6.02 4.65
N GLY A 110 -4.40 5.99 3.77
CA GLY A 110 -4.59 5.73 2.35
C GLY A 110 -5.29 4.39 2.08
N GLY A 111 -4.92 3.34 2.82
CA GLY A 111 -5.57 2.03 2.71
C GLY A 111 -7.05 2.06 3.09
N LEU A 112 -7.41 2.74 4.17
CA LEU A 112 -8.80 2.92 4.59
C LEU A 112 -9.60 3.77 3.60
N ASN A 113 -8.98 4.80 3.01
CA ASN A 113 -9.60 5.63 1.98
C ASN A 113 -9.87 4.84 0.71
N LEU A 114 -8.93 4.00 0.26
CA LEU A 114 -9.14 3.08 -0.86
C LEU A 114 -10.27 2.09 -0.56
N LYS A 115 -10.29 1.48 0.63
CA LYS A 115 -11.38 0.58 1.04
C LYS A 115 -12.73 1.29 1.01
N LYS A 116 -12.81 2.51 1.51
CA LYS A 116 -14.04 3.32 1.47
C LYS A 116 -14.48 3.62 0.03
N ALA A 117 -13.55 3.95 -0.86
CA ALA A 117 -13.84 4.28 -2.25
C ALA A 117 -14.35 3.08 -3.06
N PHE A 118 -13.82 1.88 -2.83
CA PHE A 118 -14.12 0.69 -3.62
C PHE A 118 -15.02 -0.34 -2.95
N GLY A 119 -15.31 -0.19 -1.65
CA GLY A 119 -16.25 -1.06 -0.91
C GLY A 119 -15.90 -2.55 -1.00
N GLU A 120 -16.87 -3.37 -1.38
CA GLU A 120 -16.74 -4.83 -1.49
C GLU A 120 -15.77 -5.29 -2.61
N ARG A 121 -15.40 -4.41 -3.53
CA ARG A 121 -14.42 -4.71 -4.58
C ARG A 121 -12.98 -4.63 -4.07
N ALA A 122 -12.77 -4.12 -2.87
CA ALA A 122 -11.49 -3.98 -2.23
C ALA A 122 -11.38 -4.88 -0.99
N LEU A 123 -10.27 -5.60 -0.87
CA LEU A 123 -9.86 -6.30 0.33
C LEU A 123 -8.78 -5.48 1.03
N ALA A 124 -9.04 -5.00 2.23
CA ALA A 124 -8.08 -4.26 3.04
C ALA A 124 -7.43 -5.20 4.08
N VAL A 125 -6.13 -5.35 4.00
CA VAL A 125 -5.32 -6.23 4.86
C VAL A 125 -4.33 -5.39 5.66
N PHE A 126 -4.35 -5.55 6.97
CA PHE A 126 -3.38 -4.92 7.86
C PHE A 126 -2.26 -5.90 8.21
N VAL A 127 -1.00 -5.49 8.03
CA VAL A 127 0.16 -6.29 8.47
C VAL A 127 0.59 -5.82 9.85
N MET A 128 0.40 -6.69 10.82
CA MET A 128 0.67 -6.44 12.24
C MET A 128 2.10 -6.91 12.57
N PRO A 129 2.99 -6.03 13.08
CA PRO A 129 4.25 -6.48 13.64
C PRO A 129 4.01 -7.21 14.97
N PRO A 130 4.91 -8.10 15.41
CA PRO A 130 4.74 -8.83 16.67
C PRO A 130 4.79 -7.91 17.91
N SER A 131 5.59 -6.84 17.83
CA SER A 131 5.68 -5.84 18.91
C SER A 131 6.20 -4.49 18.36
N LEU A 132 6.11 -3.45 19.20
CA LEU A 132 6.73 -2.15 18.90
C LEU A 132 8.27 -2.22 18.94
N GLU A 133 8.83 -3.08 19.79
CA GLU A 133 10.27 -3.35 19.85
C GLU A 133 10.77 -3.92 18.54
N SER A 134 10.13 -4.98 18.04
CA SER A 134 10.48 -5.57 16.74
C SER A 134 10.34 -4.58 15.58
N LEU A 135 9.37 -3.68 15.65
CA LEU A 135 9.21 -2.62 14.66
C LEU A 135 10.41 -1.65 14.69
N ARG A 136 10.84 -1.24 15.89
CA ARG A 136 12.01 -0.39 16.09
C ARG A 136 13.28 -1.05 15.54
N GLU A 137 13.55 -2.29 15.95
CA GLU A 137 14.71 -3.07 15.49
C GLU A 137 14.77 -3.17 13.96
N ARG A 138 13.64 -3.46 13.32
CA ARG A 138 13.54 -3.53 11.86
C ARG A 138 13.77 -2.17 11.18
N LEU A 139 13.40 -1.06 11.81
CA LEU A 139 13.68 0.28 11.30
C LEU A 139 15.16 0.64 11.46
N GLU A 140 15.78 0.30 12.60
CA GLU A 140 17.19 0.55 12.88
C GLU A 140 18.14 -0.23 11.95
N GLN A 141 17.72 -1.43 11.51
CA GLN A 141 18.47 -2.25 10.55
C GLN A 141 18.44 -1.69 9.11
N ARG A 142 17.63 -0.68 8.83
CA ARG A 142 17.59 -0.04 7.51
C ARG A 142 18.67 1.03 7.40
N GLU A 143 19.61 0.84 6.49
CA GLU A 143 20.70 1.81 6.21
C GLU A 143 20.19 3.19 5.75
N THR A 144 18.93 3.30 5.35
CA THR A 144 18.32 4.52 4.81
C THR A 144 17.59 5.38 5.85
N GLU A 145 17.51 4.94 7.11
CA GLU A 145 16.77 5.65 8.15
C GLU A 145 17.73 6.45 9.06
N THR A 146 17.33 7.67 9.45
CA THR A 146 18.01 8.46 10.46
C THR A 146 17.35 8.30 11.83
N PRO A 147 18.03 8.56 12.96
CA PRO A 147 17.42 8.50 14.30
C PRO A 147 16.16 9.35 14.43
N GLU A 148 16.12 10.53 13.80
CA GLU A 148 14.94 11.43 13.79
C GLU A 148 13.80 10.81 12.99
N SER A 149 14.10 10.14 11.87
CA SER A 149 13.12 9.43 11.05
C SER A 149 12.51 8.28 11.85
N ILE A 150 13.32 7.47 12.52
CA ILE A 150 12.88 6.36 13.38
C ILE A 150 11.98 6.88 14.50
N THR A 151 12.40 7.93 15.21
CA THR A 151 11.62 8.54 16.29
C THR A 151 10.24 8.99 15.79
N ARG A 152 10.18 9.65 14.65
CA ARG A 152 8.93 10.11 14.05
C ARG A 152 8.00 8.95 13.67
N ARG A 153 8.55 7.87 13.08
CA ARG A 153 7.78 6.67 12.69
C ARG A 153 7.25 5.92 13.91
N MET A 154 8.11 5.74 14.92
CA MET A 154 7.73 5.12 16.19
C MET A 154 6.65 5.91 16.93
N GLY A 155 6.65 7.23 16.81
CA GLY A 155 5.59 8.08 17.36
C GLY A 155 4.22 7.88 16.70
N LYS A 156 4.18 7.52 15.41
CA LYS A 156 2.93 7.23 14.66
C LYS A 156 2.44 5.79 14.87
N ALA A 157 3.34 4.84 15.05
CA ALA A 157 3.04 3.41 15.06
C ALA A 157 1.90 3.01 16.03
N PRO A 158 1.82 3.50 17.29
CA PRO A 158 0.71 3.14 18.19
C PRO A 158 -0.67 3.55 17.65
N ILE A 159 -0.78 4.71 17.01
CA ILE A 159 -2.03 5.19 16.42
C ILE A 159 -2.40 4.34 15.20
N GLU A 160 -1.43 4.02 14.35
CA GLU A 160 -1.60 3.17 13.19
C GLU A 160 -2.03 1.74 13.58
N LEU A 161 -1.43 1.17 14.64
CA LEU A 161 -1.79 -0.14 15.16
C LEU A 161 -3.24 -0.20 15.68
N GLN A 162 -3.71 0.85 16.34
CA GLN A 162 -5.10 0.93 16.79
C GLN A 162 -6.11 0.90 15.64
N LYS A 163 -5.74 1.38 14.46
CA LYS A 163 -6.60 1.36 13.26
C LYS A 163 -6.72 -0.03 12.62
N SER A 164 -5.94 -1.02 13.05
CA SER A 164 -5.98 -2.38 12.50
C SER A 164 -7.37 -3.02 12.53
N VAL A 165 -8.19 -2.68 13.53
CA VAL A 165 -9.57 -3.18 13.69
C VAL A 165 -10.53 -2.69 12.59
N LEU A 166 -10.13 -1.69 11.79
CA LEU A 166 -10.91 -1.13 10.68
C LEU A 166 -10.65 -1.86 9.36
N PHE A 167 -9.69 -2.79 9.34
CA PHE A 167 -9.34 -3.58 8.15
C PHE A 167 -10.13 -4.87 8.09
N ASP A 168 -10.36 -5.39 6.88
CA ASP A 168 -11.09 -6.65 6.68
C ASP A 168 -10.35 -7.85 7.25
N LYS A 169 -9.01 -7.82 7.20
CA LYS A 169 -8.13 -8.89 7.69
C LYS A 169 -6.87 -8.32 8.33
N VAL A 170 -6.35 -9.06 9.30
CA VAL A 170 -5.07 -8.77 9.94
C VAL A 170 -4.16 -9.97 9.80
N ILE A 171 -2.92 -9.75 9.38
CA ILE A 171 -1.86 -10.75 9.28
C ILE A 171 -0.77 -10.38 10.29
N LEU A 172 -0.52 -11.24 11.27
CA LEU A 172 0.63 -11.11 12.15
C LEU A 172 1.90 -11.50 11.39
N ASN A 173 2.91 -10.64 11.37
CA ASN A 173 4.18 -10.86 10.70
C ASN A 173 5.31 -11.01 11.74
N ASP A 174 5.21 -12.06 12.53
CA ASP A 174 6.28 -12.54 13.43
C ASP A 174 7.19 -13.54 12.71
N ASP A 175 6.60 -14.45 11.95
CA ASP A 175 7.29 -15.37 11.05
C ASP A 175 6.88 -15.09 9.60
N LEU A 176 7.88 -14.91 8.73
CA LEU A 176 7.64 -14.46 7.35
C LEU A 176 6.94 -15.52 6.49
N GLU A 177 7.30 -16.80 6.65
CA GLU A 177 6.70 -17.90 5.87
C GLU A 177 5.22 -18.07 6.23
N SER A 178 4.91 -18.01 7.53
CA SER A 178 3.53 -18.03 8.03
C SER A 178 2.71 -16.84 7.52
N ALA A 179 3.32 -15.65 7.49
CA ALA A 179 2.68 -14.44 6.95
C ALA A 179 2.43 -14.57 5.44
N PHE A 180 3.35 -15.14 4.67
CA PHE A 180 3.17 -15.42 3.24
C PHE A 180 2.02 -16.40 3.00
N ALA A 181 2.01 -17.54 3.69
CA ALA A 181 0.95 -18.54 3.56
C ALA A 181 -0.43 -17.93 3.87
N LYS A 182 -0.51 -17.12 4.94
CA LYS A 182 -1.75 -16.44 5.31
C LYS A 182 -2.19 -15.38 4.31
N ALA A 183 -1.26 -14.66 3.73
CA ALA A 183 -1.54 -13.68 2.68
C ALA A 183 -2.08 -14.37 1.41
N GLU A 184 -1.46 -15.48 0.99
CA GLU A 184 -1.93 -16.29 -0.16
C GLU A 184 -3.34 -16.83 0.06
N GLU A 185 -3.63 -17.39 1.25
CA GLU A 185 -4.96 -17.88 1.62
C GLU A 185 -6.02 -16.78 1.52
N ILE A 186 -5.78 -15.64 2.17
CA ILE A 186 -6.73 -14.52 2.23
C ILE A 186 -6.97 -13.92 0.84
N VAL A 187 -5.91 -13.67 0.09
CA VAL A 187 -5.99 -13.08 -1.25
C VAL A 187 -6.60 -14.06 -2.23
N GLY A 188 -6.21 -15.34 -2.20
CA GLY A 188 -6.78 -16.38 -3.05
C GLY A 188 -8.29 -16.52 -2.85
N ALA A 189 -8.73 -16.60 -1.59
CA ALA A 189 -10.16 -16.66 -1.26
C ALA A 189 -10.93 -15.43 -1.78
N PHE A 190 -10.37 -14.22 -1.61
CA PHE A 190 -11.00 -12.99 -2.09
C PHE A 190 -11.08 -12.95 -3.62
N LEU A 191 -10.04 -13.33 -4.32
CA LEU A 191 -10.00 -13.33 -5.79
C LEU A 191 -10.82 -14.48 -6.41
N GLY A 192 -11.23 -15.49 -5.62
CA GLY A 192 -11.97 -16.66 -6.08
C GLY A 192 -11.08 -17.73 -6.72
N LYS A 193 -9.77 -17.72 -6.39
CA LYS A 193 -8.86 -18.81 -6.69
C LYS A 193 -8.89 -19.83 -5.55
N LYS A 194 -9.11 -21.10 -5.92
CA LYS A 194 -9.01 -22.25 -5.01
C LYS A 194 -7.57 -22.76 -4.99
#